data_e9c1fee5c188f350f15322f1a5565e6d
#
_entry.id   e9c1fee5c188f350f15322f1a5565e6d
#
_cell.length_a   1.000
_cell.length_b   1.000
_cell.length_c   1.000
_cell.angle_alpha   90.00
_cell.angle_beta   90.00
_cell.angle_gamma   90.00
#
_symmetry.space_group_name_H-M   'P 1'
#
loop_
_entity.id
_entity.type
_entity.pdbx_description
1 polymer ?
#
loop_
_entity_poly.entity_id
_entity_poly.type
_entity_poly.pdbx_seq_one_letter_code
_entity_poly.pdbx_strand_id
1 'polypeptide(L)'
;MIIPEHFLYVLYIVLSTTVSVCSSVYIFSIFYFGRKKERDNHSKNTGNITILIPVYNEDVGLFNRCISSVNKQSTPFIVIGNGCNLPYREIVEDNGGRFVYLRDNVGKKGAMAEGIKRVNSEYVMLLDSDTVIPKNAAKRLIQKFDTETGGVGAEIKIIKDSNKFVYYPSEMLQKLRQLSFKAMSHFGRVLVLNGQCAVYRTGLIRDFILSREFLEPRFLGKKMVIGDDILLTKHINGMGYKTILAQDVIARTKGQGSFKKLVKQSIRWSRSGYINFIKGIKDGSLFKNGFFYSFSMIYVYTLPVLTLFLMVLRGGLLFNIIVRRGILNGGRLFILSFTHIPRILNSVIFPYAGIKIISIISVVTMIYLIIEKTEKNRVRFLSYGSIILLVMFLTAIYAVMSLNNHDKWLTR
;
A
#
# COMPACT_ATOMS: atom_id res chain seq x y z
N MET A 1 37.78 -19.73 3.02
CA MET A 1 37.07 -20.60 3.98
C MET A 1 35.85 -21.18 3.24
N ILE A 2 35.88 -22.48 2.87
CA ILE A 2 34.79 -23.11 2.12
C ILE A 2 33.68 -23.41 3.14
N ILE A 3 32.53 -22.77 3.00
CA ILE A 3 31.36 -23.03 3.86
C ILE A 3 30.92 -24.50 3.62
N PRO A 4 30.79 -25.35 4.66
CA PRO A 4 30.37 -26.72 4.50
C PRO A 4 28.99 -26.82 3.84
N GLU A 5 28.82 -27.72 2.88
CA GLU A 5 27.57 -27.90 2.11
C GLU A 5 26.38 -28.20 3.05
N HIS A 6 26.58 -28.98 4.08
CA HIS A 6 25.55 -29.26 5.10
C HIS A 6 25.07 -28.01 5.80
N PHE A 7 25.93 -27.03 6.06
CA PHE A 7 25.53 -25.74 6.67
C PHE A 7 24.59 -24.96 5.75
N LEU A 8 24.89 -24.90 4.46
CA LEU A 8 24.04 -24.22 3.47
C LEU A 8 22.66 -24.89 3.35
N TYR A 9 22.58 -26.23 3.41
CA TYR A 9 21.29 -26.93 3.43
C TYR A 9 20.49 -26.64 4.70
N VAL A 10 21.12 -26.71 5.88
CA VAL A 10 20.46 -26.39 7.14
C VAL A 10 19.96 -24.93 7.12
N LEU A 11 20.81 -23.99 6.70
CA LEU A 11 20.44 -22.59 6.55
C LEU A 11 19.22 -22.40 5.63
N TYR A 12 19.22 -23.07 4.47
CA TYR A 12 18.09 -23.02 3.53
C TYR A 12 16.81 -23.57 4.17
N ILE A 13 16.87 -24.71 4.86
CA ILE A 13 15.71 -25.31 5.53
C ILE A 13 15.17 -24.36 6.60
N VAL A 14 16.01 -23.85 7.47
CA VAL A 14 15.62 -22.94 8.57
C VAL A 14 14.97 -21.69 8.00
N LEU A 15 15.62 -21.01 7.07
CA LEU A 15 15.10 -19.78 6.49
C LEU A 15 13.80 -20.01 5.69
N SER A 16 13.74 -21.07 4.86
CA SER A 16 12.54 -21.38 4.08
C SER A 16 11.35 -21.76 4.97
N THR A 17 11.62 -22.43 6.08
CA THR A 17 10.62 -22.76 7.11
C THR A 17 10.11 -21.49 7.79
N THR A 18 11.01 -20.60 8.22
CA THR A 18 10.67 -19.34 8.85
C THR A 18 9.80 -18.49 7.92
N VAL A 19 10.19 -18.36 6.63
CA VAL A 19 9.37 -17.64 5.63
C VAL A 19 8.00 -18.28 5.47
N SER A 20 7.92 -19.60 5.40
CA SER A 20 6.67 -20.34 5.27
C SER A 20 5.73 -20.10 6.46
N VAL A 21 6.25 -20.16 7.68
CA VAL A 21 5.47 -19.91 8.92
C VAL A 21 5.01 -18.46 8.97
N CYS A 22 5.92 -17.51 8.79
CA CYS A 22 5.57 -16.07 8.82
C CYS A 22 4.53 -15.72 7.74
N SER A 23 4.66 -16.28 6.53
CA SER A 23 3.69 -16.08 5.46
C SER A 23 2.32 -16.65 5.81
N SER A 24 2.28 -17.85 6.40
CA SER A 24 1.04 -18.47 6.81
C SER A 24 0.34 -17.68 7.93
N VAL A 25 1.09 -17.25 8.94
CA VAL A 25 0.58 -16.41 10.04
C VAL A 25 0.03 -15.11 9.47
N TYR A 26 0.77 -14.46 8.56
CA TYR A 26 0.33 -13.20 7.95
C TYR A 26 -0.96 -13.37 7.14
N ILE A 27 -1.02 -14.38 6.26
CA ILE A 27 -2.18 -14.62 5.39
C ILE A 27 -3.42 -15.02 6.21
N PHE A 28 -3.27 -15.90 7.21
CA PHE A 28 -4.40 -16.25 8.08
C PHE A 28 -4.86 -15.08 8.95
N SER A 29 -3.95 -14.22 9.39
CA SER A 29 -4.31 -12.98 10.07
C SER A 29 -5.11 -12.05 9.18
N ILE A 30 -4.70 -11.87 7.91
CA ILE A 30 -5.47 -11.10 6.92
C ILE A 30 -6.85 -11.74 6.68
N PHE A 31 -6.90 -13.06 6.56
CA PHE A 31 -8.16 -13.79 6.37
C PHE A 31 -9.13 -13.57 7.54
N TYR A 32 -8.64 -13.72 8.76
CA TYR A 32 -9.46 -13.62 9.96
C TYR A 32 -9.85 -12.17 10.27
N PHE A 33 -8.87 -11.27 10.40
CA PHE A 33 -9.11 -9.89 10.80
C PHE A 33 -9.66 -9.01 9.68
N GLY A 34 -9.28 -9.26 8.44
CA GLY A 34 -9.79 -8.51 7.29
C GLY A 34 -11.27 -8.77 6.96
N ARG A 35 -11.86 -9.82 7.52
CA ARG A 35 -13.28 -10.17 7.40
C ARG A 35 -14.13 -9.76 8.58
N LYS A 36 -13.52 -9.45 9.71
CA LYS A 36 -14.28 -8.90 10.82
C LYS A 36 -14.95 -7.61 10.36
N LYS A 37 -16.26 -7.54 10.57
CA LYS A 37 -16.99 -6.28 10.39
C LYS A 37 -16.34 -5.21 11.26
N GLU A 38 -16.23 -4.02 10.73
CA GLU A 38 -15.94 -2.85 11.58
C GLU A 38 -16.91 -2.91 12.77
N ARG A 39 -16.40 -2.63 13.96
CA ARG A 39 -17.31 -2.38 15.09
C ARG A 39 -18.21 -1.24 14.65
N ASP A 40 -19.52 -1.47 14.69
CA ASP A 40 -20.55 -0.47 14.40
C ASP A 40 -20.56 0.63 15.48
N ASN A 41 -19.41 1.18 15.78
CA ASN A 41 -19.28 2.44 16.48
C ASN A 41 -19.63 3.55 15.48
N HIS A 42 -20.90 3.55 15.03
CA HIS A 42 -21.45 4.75 14.44
C HIS A 42 -21.55 5.78 15.57
N SER A 43 -20.43 6.49 15.81
CA SER A 43 -20.51 7.68 16.62
C SER A 43 -21.55 8.57 15.92
N LYS A 44 -22.47 9.18 16.68
CA LYS A 44 -23.36 10.22 16.14
C LYS A 44 -22.56 11.48 15.79
N ASN A 45 -21.30 11.30 15.35
CA ASN A 45 -20.42 12.41 15.07
C ASN A 45 -20.93 13.14 13.84
N THR A 46 -21.33 14.39 14.05
CA THR A 46 -21.87 15.31 13.05
C THR A 46 -20.92 16.50 12.84
N GLY A 47 -19.65 16.35 13.21
CA GLY A 47 -18.66 17.41 13.07
C GLY A 47 -18.58 17.96 11.66
N ASN A 48 -18.24 19.23 11.53
CA ASN A 48 -18.11 19.89 10.25
C ASN A 48 -16.85 19.42 9.51
N ILE A 49 -16.94 19.32 8.19
CA ILE A 49 -15.86 18.86 7.31
C ILE A 49 -15.71 19.77 6.11
N THR A 50 -14.48 19.97 5.65
CA THR A 50 -14.15 20.60 4.37
C THR A 50 -13.40 19.61 3.49
N ILE A 51 -13.76 19.52 2.21
CA ILE A 51 -13.04 18.69 1.23
C ILE A 51 -11.96 19.55 0.58
N LEU A 52 -10.71 19.11 0.60
CA LEU A 52 -9.56 19.79 0.02
C LEU A 52 -9.00 18.98 -1.14
N ILE A 53 -8.94 19.61 -2.33
CA ILE A 53 -8.58 18.96 -3.59
C ILE A 53 -7.46 19.76 -4.28
N PRO A 54 -6.21 19.28 -4.25
CA PRO A 54 -5.16 19.84 -5.09
C PRO A 54 -5.31 19.34 -6.53
N VAL A 55 -5.31 20.25 -7.52
CA VAL A 55 -5.38 19.89 -8.95
C VAL A 55 -4.19 20.44 -9.72
N TYR A 56 -3.63 19.64 -10.62
CA TYR A 56 -2.57 20.01 -11.53
C TYR A 56 -2.71 19.24 -12.84
N ASN A 57 -3.05 19.93 -13.93
CA ASN A 57 -3.09 19.39 -15.29
C ASN A 57 -3.81 18.02 -15.41
N GLU A 58 -4.99 17.92 -14.77
CA GLU A 58 -5.81 16.71 -14.77
C GLU A 58 -6.69 16.65 -16.03
N ASP A 59 -7.09 15.45 -16.43
CA ASP A 59 -8.11 15.26 -17.46
C ASP A 59 -9.41 15.96 -17.06
N VAL A 60 -9.88 16.90 -17.89
CA VAL A 60 -11.02 17.76 -17.58
C VAL A 60 -12.31 16.95 -17.33
N GLY A 61 -12.54 15.88 -18.12
CA GLY A 61 -13.72 15.04 -17.96
C GLY A 61 -13.68 14.24 -16.65
N LEU A 62 -12.50 13.78 -16.23
CA LEU A 62 -12.31 13.07 -14.98
C LEU A 62 -12.44 14.02 -13.78
N PHE A 63 -11.84 15.21 -13.88
CA PHE A 63 -11.97 16.25 -12.88
C PHE A 63 -13.43 16.68 -12.68
N ASN A 64 -14.18 16.89 -13.77
CA ASN A 64 -15.61 17.22 -13.68
C ASN A 64 -16.41 16.10 -12.97
N ARG A 65 -16.12 14.84 -13.24
CA ARG A 65 -16.75 13.71 -12.49
C ARG A 65 -16.38 13.73 -11.01
N CYS A 66 -15.12 14.06 -10.67
CA CYS A 66 -14.69 14.24 -9.30
C CYS A 66 -15.51 15.34 -8.61
N ILE A 67 -15.55 16.55 -9.17
CA ILE A 67 -16.26 17.71 -8.60
C ILE A 67 -17.77 17.45 -8.51
N SER A 68 -18.38 16.85 -9.53
CA SER A 68 -19.79 16.45 -9.48
C SER A 68 -20.08 15.44 -8.35
N SER A 69 -19.12 14.57 -8.01
CA SER A 69 -19.27 13.64 -6.89
C SER A 69 -19.09 14.34 -5.53
N VAL A 70 -18.26 15.38 -5.47
CA VAL A 70 -18.01 16.20 -4.30
C VAL A 70 -19.22 17.08 -4.01
N ASN A 71 -19.82 17.71 -5.00
CA ASN A 71 -21.04 18.53 -4.86
C ASN A 71 -22.19 17.74 -4.20
N LYS A 72 -22.30 16.43 -4.49
CA LYS A 72 -23.29 15.53 -3.86
C LYS A 72 -23.05 15.25 -2.37
N GLN A 73 -21.97 15.75 -1.78
CA GLN A 73 -21.68 15.58 -0.35
C GLN A 73 -22.40 16.64 0.52
N SER A 74 -22.89 17.72 -0.07
CA SER A 74 -23.48 18.87 0.65
C SER A 74 -22.56 19.42 1.74
N THR A 75 -21.26 19.48 1.45
CA THR A 75 -20.20 19.96 2.36
C THR A 75 -19.32 20.97 1.64
N PRO A 76 -18.77 21.98 2.33
CA PRO A 76 -17.84 22.92 1.72
C PRO A 76 -16.63 22.21 1.11
N PHE A 77 -16.18 22.67 -0.06
CA PHE A 77 -14.97 22.18 -0.68
C PHE A 77 -14.11 23.29 -1.25
N ILE A 78 -12.80 23.09 -1.19
CA ILE A 78 -11.78 24.00 -1.66
C ILE A 78 -10.90 23.26 -2.65
N VAL A 79 -10.72 23.84 -3.83
CA VAL A 79 -9.82 23.31 -4.85
C VAL A 79 -8.62 24.24 -4.99
N ILE A 80 -7.42 23.66 -4.99
CA ILE A 80 -6.18 24.41 -5.17
C ILE A 80 -5.64 24.13 -6.57
N GLY A 81 -5.79 25.10 -7.47
CA GLY A 81 -5.23 25.07 -8.81
C GLY A 81 -3.72 25.33 -8.76
N ASN A 82 -2.93 24.28 -8.83
CA ASN A 82 -1.48 24.30 -8.65
C ASN A 82 -0.76 24.55 -9.99
N GLY A 83 -0.63 25.81 -10.39
CA GLY A 83 -0.11 26.20 -11.71
C GLY A 83 -1.12 25.98 -12.85
N CYS A 84 -2.41 25.81 -12.55
CA CYS A 84 -3.48 25.67 -13.53
C CYS A 84 -4.73 26.45 -13.08
N ASN A 85 -5.43 27.08 -14.03
CA ASN A 85 -6.60 27.91 -13.76
C ASN A 85 -7.82 27.39 -14.54
N LEU A 86 -8.02 27.84 -15.75
CA LEU A 86 -9.11 27.38 -16.61
C LEU A 86 -8.76 26.01 -17.24
N PRO A 87 -9.77 25.14 -17.47
CA PRO A 87 -11.20 25.29 -17.13
C PRO A 87 -11.55 24.87 -15.70
N TYR A 88 -10.59 24.50 -14.87
CA TYR A 88 -10.82 23.94 -13.53
C TYR A 88 -11.58 24.91 -12.63
N ARG A 89 -11.28 26.20 -12.72
CA ARG A 89 -11.92 27.26 -11.93
C ARG A 89 -13.42 27.31 -12.19
N GLU A 90 -13.83 27.40 -13.46
CA GLU A 90 -15.23 27.43 -13.86
C GLU A 90 -15.98 26.19 -13.33
N ILE A 91 -15.44 24.99 -13.56
CA ILE A 91 -16.03 23.74 -13.07
C ILE A 91 -16.27 23.78 -11.55
N VAL A 92 -15.34 24.33 -10.77
CA VAL A 92 -15.45 24.39 -9.31
C VAL A 92 -16.48 25.43 -8.89
N GLU A 93 -16.43 26.62 -9.44
CA GLU A 93 -17.33 27.73 -9.09
C GLU A 93 -18.79 27.43 -9.49
N ASP A 94 -19.02 26.81 -10.65
CA ASP A 94 -20.35 26.35 -11.11
C ASP A 94 -20.94 25.26 -10.20
N ASN A 95 -20.09 24.50 -9.48
CA ASN A 95 -20.52 23.51 -8.50
C ASN A 95 -20.52 24.03 -7.05
N GLY A 96 -20.44 25.37 -6.85
CA GLY A 96 -20.51 25.99 -5.53
C GLY A 96 -19.26 25.82 -4.67
N GLY A 97 -18.13 25.43 -5.25
CA GLY A 97 -16.86 25.29 -4.55
C GLY A 97 -16.03 26.57 -4.56
N ARG A 98 -15.03 26.63 -3.69
CA ARG A 98 -14.04 27.71 -3.68
C ARG A 98 -12.79 27.29 -4.44
N PHE A 99 -12.43 28.03 -5.49
CA PHE A 99 -11.19 27.83 -6.23
C PHE A 99 -10.10 28.79 -5.75
N VAL A 100 -8.89 28.27 -5.49
CA VAL A 100 -7.71 29.05 -5.13
C VAL A 100 -6.63 28.81 -6.16
N TYR A 101 -6.29 29.84 -6.92
CA TYR A 101 -5.26 29.75 -7.94
C TYR A 101 -3.87 30.01 -7.35
N LEU A 102 -2.94 29.10 -7.58
CA LEU A 102 -1.50 29.30 -7.37
C LEU A 102 -0.86 29.50 -8.74
N ARG A 103 -0.12 30.60 -8.89
CA ARG A 103 0.54 30.97 -10.16
C ARG A 103 1.55 29.89 -10.57
N ASP A 104 2.33 29.43 -9.60
CA ASP A 104 3.40 28.47 -9.83
C ASP A 104 3.00 27.06 -9.36
N ASN A 105 3.58 26.03 -10.01
CA ASN A 105 3.44 24.66 -9.55
C ASN A 105 4.36 24.39 -8.35
N VAL A 106 3.81 24.50 -7.15
CA VAL A 106 4.52 24.24 -5.87
C VAL A 106 4.51 22.76 -5.47
N GLY A 107 3.99 21.88 -6.34
CA GLY A 107 3.81 20.45 -6.05
C GLY A 107 2.58 20.18 -5.17
N LYS A 108 2.16 18.89 -5.11
CA LYS A 108 0.96 18.49 -4.37
C LYS A 108 1.02 18.91 -2.90
N LYS A 109 2.15 18.69 -2.22
CA LYS A 109 2.32 19.04 -0.80
C LYS A 109 2.22 20.57 -0.56
N GLY A 110 2.80 21.37 -1.43
CA GLY A 110 2.67 22.82 -1.37
C GLY A 110 1.22 23.28 -1.57
N ALA A 111 0.52 22.69 -2.53
CA ALA A 111 -0.90 22.95 -2.75
C ALA A 111 -1.76 22.55 -1.53
N MET A 112 -1.46 21.40 -0.91
CA MET A 112 -2.11 20.99 0.33
C MET A 112 -1.85 21.98 1.47
N ALA A 113 -0.62 22.50 1.61
CA ALA A 113 -0.25 23.49 2.61
C ALA A 113 -1.00 24.82 2.40
N GLU A 114 -1.14 25.26 1.15
CA GLU A 114 -1.95 26.46 0.86
C GLU A 114 -3.44 26.23 1.11
N GLY A 115 -3.93 25.03 0.88
CA GLY A 115 -5.31 24.66 1.14
C GLY A 115 -5.65 24.58 2.62
N ILE A 116 -4.81 23.91 3.43
CA ILE A 116 -5.08 23.68 4.85
C ILE A 116 -5.15 24.98 5.67
N LYS A 117 -4.47 26.05 5.23
CA LYS A 117 -4.56 27.38 5.83
C LYS A 117 -5.98 27.96 5.78
N ARG A 118 -6.80 27.50 4.84
CA ARG A 118 -8.17 27.98 4.55
C ARG A 118 -9.27 27.09 5.07
N VAL A 119 -8.90 25.94 5.66
CA VAL A 119 -9.83 24.98 6.26
C VAL A 119 -10.06 25.38 7.71
N ASN A 120 -11.32 25.65 8.10
CA ASN A 120 -11.71 26.00 9.48
C ASN A 120 -12.56 24.91 10.14
N SER A 121 -12.87 23.82 9.43
CA SER A 121 -13.66 22.71 9.93
C SER A 121 -12.86 21.79 10.85
N GLU A 122 -13.58 21.07 11.72
CA GLU A 122 -13.01 20.08 12.64
C GLU A 122 -12.30 18.95 11.88
N TYR A 123 -12.90 18.55 10.74
CA TYR A 123 -12.35 17.52 9.87
C TYR A 123 -11.98 18.07 8.50
N VAL A 124 -10.95 17.50 7.89
CA VAL A 124 -10.61 17.77 6.49
C VAL A 124 -10.53 16.44 5.73
N MET A 125 -11.23 16.37 4.60
CA MET A 125 -11.07 15.29 3.63
C MET A 125 -10.04 15.72 2.59
N LEU A 126 -8.94 14.98 2.49
CA LEU A 126 -7.99 15.10 1.39
C LEU A 126 -8.46 14.17 0.27
N LEU A 127 -8.68 14.74 -0.92
CA LEU A 127 -9.21 14.03 -2.08
C LEU A 127 -8.36 14.32 -3.32
N ASP A 128 -7.96 13.28 -4.04
CA ASP A 128 -7.26 13.44 -5.33
C ASP A 128 -8.23 13.89 -6.42
N SER A 129 -7.77 14.76 -7.32
CA SER A 129 -8.57 15.40 -8.39
C SER A 129 -9.14 14.43 -9.45
N ASP A 130 -8.65 13.17 -9.46
CA ASP A 130 -9.09 12.08 -10.33
C ASP A 130 -10.01 11.06 -9.63
N THR A 131 -10.41 11.33 -8.41
CA THR A 131 -11.13 10.39 -7.56
C THR A 131 -12.62 10.73 -7.42
N VAL A 132 -13.46 9.75 -7.69
CA VAL A 132 -14.93 9.84 -7.58
C VAL A 132 -15.37 9.13 -6.30
N ILE A 133 -16.14 9.84 -5.46
CA ILE A 133 -16.62 9.34 -4.17
C ILE A 133 -18.13 9.05 -4.21
N PRO A 134 -18.64 8.06 -3.45
CA PRO A 134 -20.06 7.77 -3.40
C PRO A 134 -20.83 8.87 -2.63
N LYS A 135 -22.14 8.94 -2.84
CA LYS A 135 -23.01 9.83 -2.08
C LYS A 135 -22.84 9.61 -0.58
N ASN A 136 -22.83 10.69 0.20
CA ASN A 136 -22.66 10.68 1.66
C ASN A 136 -21.30 10.09 2.13
N ALA A 137 -20.28 10.02 1.29
CA ALA A 137 -18.96 9.50 1.68
C ALA A 137 -18.36 10.31 2.84
N ALA A 138 -18.41 11.64 2.77
CA ALA A 138 -17.91 12.52 3.81
C ALA A 138 -18.55 12.23 5.17
N LYS A 139 -19.88 12.18 5.21
CA LYS A 139 -20.64 11.88 6.42
C LYS A 139 -20.31 10.50 6.98
N ARG A 140 -20.24 9.46 6.12
CA ARG A 140 -19.94 8.09 6.54
C ARG A 140 -18.52 7.94 7.09
N LEU A 141 -17.55 8.65 6.52
CA LEU A 141 -16.18 8.66 7.02
C LEU A 141 -16.07 9.35 8.38
N ILE A 142 -16.76 10.49 8.59
CA ILE A 142 -16.79 11.18 9.90
C ILE A 142 -17.42 10.29 10.98
N GLN A 143 -18.46 9.55 10.66
CA GLN A 143 -19.12 8.64 11.61
C GLN A 143 -18.21 7.52 12.13
N LYS A 144 -17.05 7.29 11.52
CA LYS A 144 -16.03 6.33 12.00
C LYS A 144 -15.06 6.91 13.03
N PHE A 145 -15.12 8.23 13.29
CA PHE A 145 -14.27 8.86 14.30
C PHE A 145 -14.83 8.67 15.71
N ASP A 146 -14.01 8.15 16.58
CA ASP A 146 -14.15 8.19 18.05
C ASP A 146 -13.06 9.11 18.63
N THR A 147 -12.95 9.20 19.93
CA THR A 147 -11.96 10.06 20.62
C THR A 147 -10.52 9.70 20.28
N GLU A 148 -10.25 8.45 19.93
CA GLU A 148 -8.90 7.92 19.67
C GLU A 148 -8.55 7.89 18.17
N THR A 149 -9.53 8.12 17.28
CA THR A 149 -9.32 8.05 15.83
C THR A 149 -8.86 9.40 15.29
N GLY A 150 -7.68 9.42 14.68
CA GLY A 150 -7.10 10.62 14.05
C GLY A 150 -7.23 10.65 12.54
N GLY A 151 -7.40 9.49 11.89
CA GLY A 151 -7.54 9.41 10.43
C GLY A 151 -8.35 8.21 9.95
N VAL A 152 -9.17 8.42 8.92
CA VAL A 152 -10.03 7.40 8.29
C VAL A 152 -9.87 7.45 6.78
N GLY A 153 -9.40 6.35 6.17
CA GLY A 153 -9.28 6.23 4.71
C GLY A 153 -10.45 5.48 4.08
N ALA A 154 -10.80 5.81 2.84
CA ALA A 154 -11.75 5.05 2.05
C ALA A 154 -11.11 3.80 1.40
N GLU A 155 -11.92 2.80 1.11
CA GLU A 155 -11.53 1.71 0.20
C GLU A 155 -11.40 2.27 -1.23
N ILE A 156 -10.34 1.89 -1.95
CA ILE A 156 -10.09 2.39 -3.31
C ILE A 156 -10.32 1.28 -4.33
N LYS A 157 -11.09 1.54 -5.38
CA LYS A 157 -11.21 0.70 -6.57
C LYS A 157 -10.73 1.46 -7.80
N ILE A 158 -10.13 0.72 -8.74
CA ILE A 158 -9.71 1.30 -10.02
C ILE A 158 -10.93 1.37 -10.96
N ILE A 159 -11.12 2.52 -11.61
CA ILE A 159 -12.12 2.68 -12.67
C ILE A 159 -11.74 1.74 -13.82
N LYS A 160 -12.71 0.95 -14.30
CA LYS A 160 -12.49 -0.02 -15.37
C LYS A 160 -11.96 0.67 -16.62
N ASP A 161 -10.87 0.13 -17.16
CA ASP A 161 -10.23 0.55 -18.40
C ASP A 161 -10.27 -0.56 -19.44
N SER A 162 -10.18 -0.19 -20.73
CA SER A 162 -10.09 -1.12 -21.84
C SER A 162 -8.76 -1.87 -21.91
N ASN A 163 -7.68 -1.24 -21.44
CA ASN A 163 -6.34 -1.85 -21.39
C ASN A 163 -6.21 -2.86 -20.25
N LYS A 164 -6.43 -4.13 -20.59
CA LYS A 164 -6.40 -5.26 -19.64
C LYS A 164 -5.05 -5.42 -18.93
N PHE A 165 -3.93 -5.13 -19.63
CA PHE A 165 -2.58 -5.25 -19.07
C PHE A 165 -2.24 -4.17 -18.04
N VAL A 166 -3.06 -3.14 -17.93
CA VAL A 166 -2.91 -2.10 -16.92
C VAL A 166 -4.01 -2.19 -15.87
N TYR A 167 -5.26 -2.37 -16.30
CA TYR A 167 -6.40 -2.42 -15.39
C TYR A 167 -6.31 -3.56 -14.38
N TYR A 168 -6.18 -4.82 -14.83
CA TYR A 168 -6.18 -5.96 -13.91
C TYR A 168 -4.97 -5.98 -12.95
N PRO A 169 -3.71 -5.68 -13.38
CA PRO A 169 -2.61 -5.53 -12.45
C PRO A 169 -2.81 -4.40 -11.43
N SER A 170 -3.35 -3.25 -11.85
CA SER A 170 -3.64 -2.13 -10.94
C SER A 170 -4.71 -2.48 -9.91
N GLU A 171 -5.79 -3.13 -10.35
CA GLU A 171 -6.89 -3.58 -9.48
C GLU A 171 -6.41 -4.66 -8.50
N MET A 172 -5.58 -5.61 -8.94
CA MET A 172 -5.01 -6.63 -8.07
C MET A 172 -4.07 -6.00 -7.02
N LEU A 173 -3.22 -5.05 -7.42
CA LEU A 173 -2.35 -4.33 -6.50
C LEU A 173 -3.15 -3.62 -5.40
N GLN A 174 -4.21 -2.91 -5.77
CA GLN A 174 -5.08 -2.25 -4.81
C GLN A 174 -5.76 -3.25 -3.88
N LYS A 175 -6.24 -4.36 -4.41
CA LYS A 175 -6.91 -5.40 -3.63
C LYS A 175 -5.98 -6.05 -2.60
N LEU A 176 -4.75 -6.38 -3.00
CA LEU A 176 -3.72 -6.92 -2.09
C LEU A 176 -3.41 -5.94 -0.94
N ARG A 177 -3.23 -4.66 -1.27
CA ARG A 177 -3.00 -3.62 -0.25
C ARG A 177 -4.18 -3.49 0.71
N GLN A 178 -5.39 -3.47 0.19
CA GLN A 178 -6.60 -3.31 1.00
C GLN A 178 -6.87 -4.50 1.92
N LEU A 179 -6.61 -5.74 1.48
CA LEU A 179 -6.72 -6.92 2.35
C LEU A 179 -5.82 -6.75 3.58
N SER A 180 -4.58 -6.32 3.37
CA SER A 180 -3.62 -6.01 4.44
C SER A 180 -4.12 -4.89 5.34
N PHE A 181 -4.55 -3.76 4.75
CA PHE A 181 -4.98 -2.58 5.49
C PHE A 181 -6.27 -2.81 6.29
N LYS A 182 -7.19 -3.64 5.78
CA LYS A 182 -8.39 -4.06 6.53
C LYS A 182 -8.03 -4.82 7.79
N ALA A 183 -7.11 -5.79 7.68
CA ALA A 183 -6.64 -6.52 8.85
C ALA A 183 -5.94 -5.59 9.85
N MET A 184 -5.08 -4.68 9.37
CA MET A 184 -4.38 -3.71 10.21
C MET A 184 -5.32 -2.69 10.86
N SER A 185 -6.36 -2.26 10.14
CA SER A 185 -7.41 -1.36 10.63
C SER A 185 -8.12 -1.92 11.87
N HIS A 186 -8.27 -3.25 11.96
CA HIS A 186 -8.83 -3.90 13.14
C HIS A 186 -8.01 -3.61 14.42
N PHE A 187 -6.71 -3.39 14.27
CA PHE A 187 -5.79 -3.03 15.37
C PHE A 187 -5.59 -1.51 15.49
N GLY A 188 -6.31 -0.71 14.71
CA GLY A 188 -6.25 0.75 14.77
C GLY A 188 -4.97 1.37 14.20
N ARG A 189 -4.16 0.64 13.45
CA ARG A 189 -2.89 1.13 12.88
C ARG A 189 -2.71 0.60 11.47
N VAL A 190 -3.03 1.40 10.45
CA VAL A 190 -2.71 1.05 9.06
C VAL A 190 -1.33 1.56 8.65
N LEU A 191 -0.72 0.93 7.65
CA LEU A 191 0.57 1.40 7.10
C LEU A 191 0.41 2.74 6.40
N VAL A 192 -0.67 2.89 5.62
CA VAL A 192 -0.95 4.09 4.84
C VAL A 192 -2.46 4.24 4.69
N LEU A 193 -3.01 5.38 5.04
CA LEU A 193 -4.33 5.81 4.60
C LEU A 193 -4.24 6.23 3.14
N ASN A 194 -5.14 5.72 2.32
CA ASN A 194 -5.09 5.97 0.87
C ASN A 194 -5.18 7.48 0.56
N GLY A 195 -4.14 8.03 -0.03
CA GLY A 195 -4.06 9.46 -0.38
C GLY A 195 -5.10 9.93 -1.40
N GLN A 196 -5.80 8.98 -2.05
CA GLN A 196 -6.91 9.29 -2.95
C GLN A 196 -8.16 9.80 -2.23
N CYS A 197 -8.44 9.28 -1.03
CA CYS A 197 -9.58 9.72 -0.22
C CYS A 197 -9.37 9.34 1.25
N ALA A 198 -9.04 10.31 2.06
CA ALA A 198 -8.87 10.13 3.50
C ALA A 198 -9.34 11.38 4.27
N VAL A 199 -9.96 11.15 5.43
CA VAL A 199 -10.40 12.20 6.36
C VAL A 199 -9.48 12.21 7.57
N TYR A 200 -9.15 13.38 8.05
CA TYR A 200 -8.30 13.60 9.22
C TYR A 200 -8.95 14.63 10.16
N ARG A 201 -8.63 14.55 11.47
CA ARG A 201 -8.86 15.69 12.36
C ARG A 201 -7.94 16.84 11.95
N THR A 202 -8.52 17.98 11.59
CA THR A 202 -7.77 19.13 11.08
C THR A 202 -6.68 19.59 12.05
N GLY A 203 -7.00 19.65 13.35
CA GLY A 203 -6.06 20.06 14.38
C GLY A 203 -4.82 19.16 14.52
N LEU A 204 -4.95 17.86 14.16
CA LEU A 204 -3.81 16.94 14.25
C LEU A 204 -2.83 17.08 13.08
N ILE A 205 -3.28 17.55 11.91
CA ILE A 205 -2.45 17.54 10.70
C ILE A 205 -2.08 18.93 10.18
N ARG A 206 -2.77 20.01 10.64
CA ARG A 206 -2.55 21.36 10.15
C ARG A 206 -1.09 21.79 10.27
N ASP A 207 -0.55 21.80 11.47
CA ASP A 207 0.81 22.26 11.74
C ASP A 207 1.85 21.36 11.06
N PHE A 208 1.57 20.05 11.01
CA PHE A 208 2.44 19.13 10.32
C PHE A 208 2.47 19.38 8.80
N ILE A 209 1.31 19.61 8.15
CA ILE A 209 1.25 19.92 6.69
C ILE A 209 2.03 21.21 6.38
N LEU A 210 2.04 22.19 7.31
CA LEU A 210 2.76 23.44 7.16
C LEU A 210 4.26 23.33 7.52
N SER A 211 4.66 22.22 8.12
CA SER A 211 6.03 22.02 8.59
C SER A 211 7.01 21.71 7.45
N ARG A 212 8.29 22.04 7.66
CA ARG A 212 9.37 21.69 6.75
C ARG A 212 9.51 20.17 6.59
N GLU A 213 9.21 19.40 7.63
CA GLU A 213 9.27 17.93 7.59
C GLU A 213 8.30 17.35 6.58
N PHE A 214 7.09 17.90 6.45
CA PHE A 214 6.12 17.48 5.45
C PHE A 214 6.46 17.99 4.05
N LEU A 215 6.82 19.28 3.92
CA LEU A 215 7.06 19.93 2.63
C LEU A 215 8.35 19.45 1.97
N GLU A 216 9.41 19.31 2.74
CA GLU A 216 10.74 18.95 2.28
C GLU A 216 11.35 17.78 3.07
N PRO A 217 10.71 16.61 3.10
CA PRO A 217 11.22 15.48 3.85
C PRO A 217 12.61 15.08 3.35
N ARG A 218 13.50 14.72 4.29
CA ARG A 218 14.88 14.32 3.99
C ARG A 218 15.17 12.91 4.47
N PHE A 219 16.04 12.23 3.73
CA PHE A 219 16.61 10.95 4.11
C PHE A 219 18.09 10.91 3.70
N LEU A 220 18.97 10.52 4.60
CA LEU A 220 20.43 10.55 4.41
C LEU A 220 20.93 11.89 3.86
N GLY A 221 20.43 13.00 4.41
CA GLY A 221 20.82 14.37 4.04
C GLY A 221 20.20 14.91 2.75
N LYS A 222 19.63 14.07 1.87
CA LYS A 222 19.00 14.47 0.62
C LYS A 222 17.51 14.67 0.74
N LYS A 223 16.93 15.59 -0.04
CA LYS A 223 15.48 15.72 -0.21
C LYS A 223 14.93 14.44 -0.82
N MET A 224 13.84 13.93 -0.27
CA MET A 224 13.24 12.70 -0.76
C MET A 224 11.85 12.92 -1.33
N VAL A 225 11.53 12.14 -2.34
CA VAL A 225 10.18 12.03 -2.91
C VAL A 225 9.44 10.92 -2.20
N ILE A 226 8.61 11.28 -1.23
CA ILE A 226 7.73 10.35 -0.50
C ILE A 226 6.29 10.83 -0.59
N GLY A 227 5.33 9.89 -0.58
CA GLY A 227 3.90 10.20 -0.57
C GLY A 227 3.48 11.03 0.64
N ASP A 228 2.61 11.97 0.42
CA ASP A 228 1.91 12.76 1.45
C ASP A 228 1.12 11.84 2.39
N ASP A 229 0.49 10.81 1.85
CA ASP A 229 -0.30 9.79 2.54
C ASP A 229 0.52 9.01 3.59
N ILE A 230 1.73 8.56 3.23
CA ILE A 230 2.64 7.87 4.17
C ILE A 230 3.05 8.81 5.33
N LEU A 231 3.39 10.07 5.00
CA LEU A 231 3.82 11.04 6.00
C LEU A 231 2.70 11.36 6.99
N LEU A 232 1.49 11.64 6.49
CA LEU A 232 0.33 11.94 7.33
C LEU A 232 -0.05 10.73 8.21
N THR A 233 -0.08 9.53 7.63
CA THR A 233 -0.41 8.32 8.39
C THR A 233 0.62 8.06 9.50
N LYS A 234 1.92 8.19 9.17
CA LYS A 234 3.00 8.04 10.16
C LYS A 234 2.89 9.08 11.27
N HIS A 235 2.59 10.33 10.93
CA HIS A 235 2.42 11.41 11.90
C HIS A 235 1.28 11.10 12.89
N ILE A 236 0.09 10.76 12.39
CA ILE A 236 -1.07 10.39 13.23
C ILE A 236 -0.77 9.19 14.11
N ASN A 237 -0.18 8.12 13.54
CA ASN A 237 0.21 6.94 14.31
C ASN A 237 1.26 7.29 15.39
N GLY A 238 2.20 8.17 15.06
CA GLY A 238 3.24 8.63 16.00
C GLY A 238 2.70 9.43 17.18
N MET A 239 1.59 10.14 17.01
CA MET A 239 0.85 10.84 18.06
C MET A 239 -0.01 9.90 18.92
N GLY A 240 -0.05 8.61 18.63
CA GLY A 240 -0.85 7.62 19.37
C GLY A 240 -2.29 7.46 18.89
N TYR A 241 -2.75 8.27 17.94
CA TYR A 241 -4.12 8.17 17.39
C TYR A 241 -4.28 6.98 16.46
N LYS A 242 -5.48 6.43 16.40
CA LYS A 242 -5.84 5.35 15.49
C LYS A 242 -5.97 5.85 14.05
N THR A 243 -5.53 5.01 13.12
CA THR A 243 -5.78 5.15 11.69
C THR A 243 -6.51 3.91 11.19
N ILE A 244 -7.67 4.09 10.57
CA ILE A 244 -8.57 3.00 10.16
C ILE A 244 -9.00 3.13 8.70
N LEU A 245 -9.43 2.01 8.10
CA LEU A 245 -9.96 1.96 6.75
C LEU A 245 -11.48 1.69 6.82
N ALA A 246 -12.29 2.64 6.33
CA ALA A 246 -13.73 2.46 6.19
C ALA A 246 -14.03 1.49 5.04
N GLN A 247 -14.54 0.30 5.37
CA GLN A 247 -14.81 -0.76 4.38
C GLN A 247 -16.11 -0.52 3.59
N ASP A 248 -16.97 0.32 4.10
CA ASP A 248 -18.28 0.66 3.52
C ASP A 248 -18.22 1.86 2.56
N VAL A 249 -17.14 2.66 2.54
CA VAL A 249 -16.96 3.79 1.63
C VAL A 249 -15.95 3.43 0.54
N ILE A 250 -16.43 3.25 -0.69
CA ILE A 250 -15.60 2.88 -1.84
C ILE A 250 -15.43 4.08 -2.76
N ALA A 251 -14.25 4.66 -2.78
CA ALA A 251 -13.85 5.67 -3.76
C ALA A 251 -13.27 5.00 -5.02
N ARG A 252 -13.45 5.63 -6.18
CA ARG A 252 -12.98 5.12 -7.46
C ARG A 252 -12.01 6.10 -8.10
N THR A 253 -10.83 5.65 -8.48
CA THR A 253 -9.79 6.46 -9.10
C THR A 253 -9.34 5.87 -10.43
N LYS A 254 -8.76 6.68 -11.30
CA LYS A 254 -8.19 6.22 -12.56
C LYS A 254 -6.91 5.40 -12.32
N GLY A 255 -6.78 4.28 -13.02
CA GLY A 255 -5.54 3.51 -13.07
C GLY A 255 -4.45 4.25 -13.86
N GLN A 256 -3.22 3.73 -13.83
CA GLN A 256 -2.13 4.28 -14.64
C GLN A 256 -2.43 4.14 -16.14
N GLY A 257 -2.09 5.15 -16.96
CA GLY A 257 -2.38 5.14 -18.39
C GLY A 257 -1.55 4.13 -19.22
N SER A 258 -0.48 3.54 -18.63
CA SER A 258 0.33 2.52 -19.29
C SER A 258 1.03 1.60 -18.27
N PHE A 259 1.41 0.40 -18.73
CA PHE A 259 2.15 -0.56 -17.91
C PHE A 259 3.49 0.02 -17.41
N LYS A 260 4.21 0.78 -18.26
CA LYS A 260 5.45 1.48 -17.88
C LYS A 260 5.22 2.46 -16.73
N LYS A 261 4.11 3.22 -16.75
CA LYS A 261 3.75 4.13 -15.65
C LYS A 261 3.40 3.35 -14.38
N LEU A 262 2.72 2.20 -14.49
CA LEU A 262 2.42 1.32 -13.35
C LEU A 262 3.70 0.79 -12.68
N VAL A 263 4.68 0.34 -13.47
CA VAL A 263 5.99 -0.10 -12.95
C VAL A 263 6.71 1.06 -12.24
N LYS A 264 6.76 2.24 -12.85
CA LYS A 264 7.35 3.44 -12.23
C LYS A 264 6.67 3.83 -10.91
N GLN A 265 5.34 3.73 -10.86
CA GLN A 265 4.55 3.95 -9.64
C GLN A 265 4.92 2.91 -8.57
N SER A 266 5.02 1.63 -8.93
CA SER A 266 5.40 0.55 -8.02
C SER A 266 6.80 0.75 -7.45
N ILE A 267 7.79 1.19 -8.26
CA ILE A 267 9.14 1.53 -7.78
C ILE A 267 9.07 2.67 -6.77
N ARG A 268 8.34 3.74 -7.09
CA ARG A 268 8.19 4.89 -6.18
C ARG A 268 7.57 4.50 -4.84
N TRP A 269 6.50 3.69 -4.87
CA TRP A 269 5.85 3.20 -3.66
C TRP A 269 6.76 2.28 -2.84
N SER A 270 7.48 1.37 -3.50
CA SER A 270 8.46 0.50 -2.83
C SER A 270 9.57 1.31 -2.16
N ARG A 271 10.18 2.29 -2.87
CA ARG A 271 11.20 3.18 -2.28
C ARG A 271 10.68 3.93 -1.05
N SER A 272 9.52 4.57 -1.19
CA SER A 272 8.89 5.31 -0.08
C SER A 272 8.63 4.39 1.12
N GLY A 273 8.18 3.18 0.86
CA GLY A 273 7.93 2.18 1.89
C GLY A 273 9.21 1.72 2.59
N TYR A 274 10.27 1.37 1.84
CA TYR A 274 11.57 0.99 2.43
C TYR A 274 12.20 2.11 3.26
N ILE A 275 12.14 3.35 2.77
CA ILE A 275 12.62 4.52 3.54
C ILE A 275 11.85 4.66 4.84
N ASN A 276 10.51 4.53 4.79
CA ASN A 276 9.68 4.60 5.99
C ASN A 276 9.98 3.44 6.96
N PHE A 277 10.21 2.24 6.45
CA PHE A 277 10.61 1.07 7.23
C PHE A 277 11.96 1.30 7.94
N ILE A 278 12.99 1.75 7.21
CA ILE A 278 14.32 2.03 7.78
C ILE A 278 14.25 3.17 8.82
N LYS A 279 13.49 4.23 8.52
CA LYS A 279 13.26 5.31 9.51
C LYS A 279 12.56 4.78 10.75
N GLY A 280 11.54 3.93 10.58
CA GLY A 280 10.79 3.34 11.67
C GLY A 280 11.64 2.45 12.59
N ILE A 281 12.64 1.75 12.02
CA ILE A 281 13.63 1.00 12.82
C ILE A 281 14.54 1.99 13.59
N LYS A 282 15.07 3.00 12.90
CA LYS A 282 16.02 3.96 13.48
C LYS A 282 15.43 4.80 14.62
N ASP A 283 14.19 5.27 14.46
CA ASP A 283 13.50 6.11 15.44
C ASP A 283 12.65 5.30 16.44
N GLY A 284 12.65 3.97 16.32
CA GLY A 284 11.88 3.06 17.17
C GLY A 284 10.37 3.11 16.97
N SER A 285 9.86 3.98 16.07
CA SER A 285 8.42 4.14 15.81
C SER A 285 7.78 2.88 15.24
N LEU A 286 8.56 2.02 14.57
CA LEU A 286 8.11 0.73 14.09
C LEU A 286 7.49 -0.11 15.20
N PHE A 287 8.14 -0.18 16.37
CA PHE A 287 7.74 -1.04 17.48
C PHE A 287 6.67 -0.42 18.40
N LYS A 288 6.53 0.91 18.38
CA LYS A 288 5.54 1.64 19.18
C LYS A 288 4.11 1.51 18.66
N ASN A 289 3.92 1.12 17.40
CA ASN A 289 2.61 1.05 16.75
C ASN A 289 1.88 -0.30 16.95
N GLY A 290 2.38 -1.17 17.84
CA GLY A 290 1.80 -2.45 18.20
C GLY A 290 2.32 -3.62 17.37
N PHE A 291 2.13 -4.84 17.90
CA PHE A 291 2.73 -6.07 17.38
C PHE A 291 2.35 -6.33 15.91
N PHE A 292 1.06 -6.27 15.57
CA PHE A 292 0.61 -6.61 14.21
C PHE A 292 1.11 -5.60 13.16
N TYR A 293 1.22 -4.32 13.53
CA TYR A 293 1.84 -3.31 12.69
C TYR A 293 3.32 -3.62 12.44
N SER A 294 4.08 -3.87 13.51
CA SER A 294 5.51 -4.19 13.43
C SER A 294 5.75 -5.46 12.61
N PHE A 295 5.00 -6.52 12.89
CA PHE A 295 5.07 -7.78 12.16
C PHE A 295 4.77 -7.59 10.66
N SER A 296 3.70 -6.85 10.34
CA SER A 296 3.33 -6.57 8.95
C SER A 296 4.41 -5.79 8.20
N MET A 297 4.99 -4.75 8.83
CA MET A 297 6.08 -3.97 8.26
C MET A 297 7.32 -4.83 8.02
N ILE A 298 7.75 -5.57 9.03
CA ILE A 298 8.91 -6.46 8.90
C ILE A 298 8.65 -7.48 7.78
N TYR A 299 7.51 -8.16 7.80
CA TYR A 299 7.17 -9.17 6.81
C TYR A 299 7.18 -8.59 5.38
N VAL A 300 6.45 -7.50 5.13
CA VAL A 300 6.30 -6.91 3.79
C VAL A 300 7.64 -6.43 3.21
N TYR A 301 8.50 -5.83 4.04
CA TYR A 301 9.76 -5.26 3.55
C TYR A 301 10.96 -6.22 3.61
N THR A 302 10.93 -7.27 4.43
CA THR A 302 12.01 -8.28 4.42
C THR A 302 11.73 -9.43 3.46
N LEU A 303 10.47 -9.80 3.24
CA LEU A 303 10.08 -10.95 2.41
C LEU A 303 10.70 -10.95 1.00
N PRO A 304 10.66 -9.86 0.19
CA PRO A 304 11.25 -9.87 -1.15
C PRO A 304 12.77 -10.13 -1.13
N VAL A 305 13.47 -9.51 -0.20
CA VAL A 305 14.94 -9.65 -0.05
C VAL A 305 15.30 -11.07 0.37
N LEU A 306 14.57 -11.61 1.36
CA LEU A 306 14.79 -12.96 1.85
C LEU A 306 14.41 -14.02 0.80
N THR A 307 13.36 -13.77 0.02
CA THR A 307 12.98 -14.65 -1.11
C THR A 307 14.08 -14.67 -2.18
N LEU A 308 14.65 -13.51 -2.54
CA LEU A 308 15.78 -13.45 -3.47
C LEU A 308 16.99 -14.23 -2.93
N PHE A 309 17.33 -14.03 -1.66
CA PHE A 309 18.42 -14.76 -1.02
C PHE A 309 18.19 -16.27 -1.06
N LEU A 310 16.99 -16.74 -0.74
CA LEU A 310 16.63 -18.18 -0.82
C LEU A 310 16.68 -18.71 -2.25
N MET A 311 16.29 -17.92 -3.25
CA MET A 311 16.41 -18.32 -4.66
C MET A 311 17.86 -18.49 -5.07
N VAL A 312 18.75 -17.57 -4.70
CA VAL A 312 20.19 -17.64 -4.98
C VAL A 312 20.83 -18.83 -4.26
N LEU A 313 20.53 -19.00 -2.97
CA LEU A 313 21.05 -20.11 -2.16
C LEU A 313 20.62 -21.46 -2.75
N ARG A 314 19.35 -21.62 -3.12
CA ARG A 314 18.84 -22.82 -3.76
C ARG A 314 19.48 -23.07 -5.12
N GLY A 315 19.62 -22.03 -5.94
CA GLY A 315 20.30 -22.10 -7.25
C GLY A 315 21.74 -22.59 -7.10
N GLY A 316 22.49 -22.07 -6.13
CA GLY A 316 23.85 -22.50 -5.83
C GLY A 316 23.94 -23.95 -5.37
N LEU A 317 23.01 -24.39 -4.49
CA LEU A 317 22.93 -25.80 -4.06
C LEU A 317 22.64 -26.75 -5.24
N LEU A 318 21.70 -26.35 -6.13
CA LEU A 318 21.37 -27.13 -7.32
C LEU A 318 22.52 -27.19 -8.32
N PHE A 319 23.19 -26.07 -8.56
CA PHE A 319 24.36 -26.01 -9.44
C PHE A 319 25.47 -26.97 -8.94
N ASN A 320 25.73 -26.96 -7.65
CA ASN A 320 26.72 -27.88 -7.02
C ASN A 320 26.37 -29.37 -7.24
N ILE A 321 25.06 -29.71 -7.11
CA ILE A 321 24.59 -31.10 -7.37
C ILE A 321 24.78 -31.47 -8.83
N ILE A 322 24.43 -30.56 -9.76
CA ILE A 322 24.55 -30.79 -11.21
C ILE A 322 26.03 -30.99 -11.60
N VAL A 323 26.93 -30.17 -11.10
CA VAL A 323 28.37 -30.27 -11.38
C VAL A 323 28.94 -31.57 -10.86
N ARG A 324 28.54 -32.00 -9.65
CA ARG A 324 29.09 -33.23 -9.04
C ARG A 324 28.51 -34.53 -9.58
N ARG A 325 27.24 -34.54 -10.01
CA ARG A 325 26.49 -35.76 -10.35
C ARG A 325 26.01 -35.86 -11.80
N GLY A 326 26.32 -34.86 -12.61
CA GLY A 326 25.88 -34.76 -14.00
C GLY A 326 24.42 -34.27 -14.17
N ILE A 327 24.08 -33.77 -15.37
CA ILE A 327 22.80 -33.12 -15.67
C ILE A 327 21.60 -34.06 -15.48
N LEU A 328 21.72 -35.32 -15.93
CA LEU A 328 20.64 -36.33 -15.84
C LEU A 328 20.28 -36.68 -14.39
N ASN A 329 21.28 -36.85 -13.53
CA ASN A 329 21.06 -37.09 -12.11
C ASN A 329 20.68 -35.82 -11.34
N GLY A 330 21.18 -34.65 -11.76
CA GLY A 330 20.80 -33.36 -11.21
C GLY A 330 19.33 -33.03 -11.45
N GLY A 331 18.80 -33.31 -12.66
CA GLY A 331 17.38 -33.12 -12.99
C GLY A 331 16.45 -34.01 -12.18
N ARG A 332 16.84 -35.30 -12.00
CA ARG A 332 16.11 -36.25 -11.15
C ARG A 332 16.09 -35.83 -9.69
N LEU A 333 17.22 -35.36 -9.17
CA LEU A 333 17.34 -34.85 -7.80
C LEU A 333 16.66 -33.48 -7.61
N PHE A 334 16.55 -32.68 -8.68
CA PHE A 334 15.74 -31.43 -8.65
C PHE A 334 14.25 -31.75 -8.43
N ILE A 335 13.70 -32.71 -9.16
CA ILE A 335 12.34 -33.21 -8.96
C ILE A 335 12.20 -33.83 -7.57
N LEU A 336 13.19 -34.67 -7.17
CA LEU A 336 13.23 -35.33 -5.86
C LEU A 336 13.49 -34.33 -4.71
N SER A 337 14.12 -33.19 -4.93
CA SER A 337 14.26 -32.12 -3.89
C SER A 337 12.95 -31.46 -3.53
N PHE A 338 11.92 -31.61 -4.35
CA PHE A 338 10.53 -31.32 -3.97
C PHE A 338 9.89 -32.46 -3.16
N THR A 339 10.36 -33.68 -3.30
CA THR A 339 9.73 -34.91 -2.78
C THR A 339 10.59 -35.74 -1.83
N HIS A 340 11.92 -35.65 -1.89
CA HIS A 340 12.84 -36.47 -1.06
C HIS A 340 13.79 -35.58 -0.26
N ILE A 341 13.73 -35.77 1.04
CA ILE A 341 14.69 -35.28 2.03
C ILE A 341 15.59 -36.47 2.42
N PRO A 342 16.91 -36.30 2.57
CA PRO A 342 17.80 -37.42 2.99
C PRO A 342 17.31 -38.06 4.27
N ARG A 343 17.44 -39.42 4.37
CA ARG A 343 16.96 -40.25 5.50
C ARG A 343 17.44 -39.80 6.89
N ILE A 344 18.50 -38.99 6.97
CA ILE A 344 19.05 -38.47 8.24
C ILE A 344 18.07 -37.46 8.90
N LEU A 345 17.06 -36.96 8.18
CA LEU A 345 16.13 -35.96 8.65
C LEU A 345 14.73 -36.50 9.02
N ASN A 346 14.55 -37.78 9.23
CA ASN A 346 13.22 -38.36 9.52
C ASN A 346 12.51 -37.69 10.72
N SER A 347 13.25 -37.27 11.74
CA SER A 347 12.70 -36.49 12.88
C SER A 347 12.35 -35.05 12.55
N VAL A 348 12.90 -34.46 11.46
CA VAL A 348 12.66 -33.10 11.02
C VAL A 348 11.70 -33.08 9.81
N ILE A 349 11.53 -34.20 9.11
CA ILE A 349 10.72 -34.32 7.88
C ILE A 349 9.24 -34.11 8.17
N PHE A 350 8.71 -34.69 9.23
CA PHE A 350 7.29 -34.61 9.54
C PHE A 350 6.84 -33.15 9.82
N PRO A 351 7.54 -32.39 10.68
CA PRO A 351 7.27 -30.96 10.86
C PRO A 351 7.44 -30.14 9.58
N TYR A 352 8.49 -30.41 8.77
CA TYR A 352 8.74 -29.69 7.53
C TYR A 352 7.64 -29.94 6.47
N ALA A 353 7.19 -31.20 6.29
CA ALA A 353 6.09 -31.54 5.40
C ALA A 353 4.78 -30.86 5.84
N GLY A 354 4.49 -30.89 7.15
CA GLY A 354 3.33 -30.19 7.73
C GLY A 354 3.35 -28.68 7.46
N ILE A 355 4.51 -28.03 7.64
CA ILE A 355 4.69 -26.60 7.34
C ILE A 355 4.48 -26.31 5.85
N LYS A 356 4.93 -27.18 4.95
CA LYS A 356 4.70 -27.02 3.50
C LYS A 356 3.22 -27.16 3.14
N ILE A 357 2.50 -28.09 3.76
CA ILE A 357 1.04 -28.21 3.59
C ILE A 357 0.33 -26.94 4.07
N ILE A 358 0.67 -26.43 5.24
CA ILE A 358 0.13 -25.18 5.78
C ILE A 358 0.42 -24.00 4.83
N SER A 359 1.63 -23.95 4.24
CA SER A 359 1.99 -22.92 3.26
C SER A 359 1.13 -23.00 1.99
N ILE A 360 0.86 -24.20 1.48
CA ILE A 360 -0.04 -24.41 0.34
C ILE A 360 -1.45 -23.94 0.68
N ILE A 361 -1.97 -24.32 1.84
CA ILE A 361 -3.29 -23.86 2.32
C ILE A 361 -3.32 -22.33 2.41
N SER A 362 -2.25 -21.69 2.91
CA SER A 362 -2.16 -20.23 2.98
C SER A 362 -2.23 -19.59 1.60
N VAL A 363 -1.51 -20.12 0.61
CA VAL A 363 -1.55 -19.62 -0.77
C VAL A 363 -2.96 -19.77 -1.36
N VAL A 364 -3.60 -20.92 -1.17
CA VAL A 364 -5.01 -21.16 -1.59
C VAL A 364 -5.94 -20.16 -0.91
N THR A 365 -5.78 -19.92 0.38
CA THR A 365 -6.54 -18.92 1.15
C THR A 365 -6.33 -17.51 0.58
N MET A 366 -5.10 -17.14 0.23
CA MET A 366 -4.82 -15.84 -0.38
C MET A 366 -5.48 -15.69 -1.76
N ILE A 367 -5.39 -16.72 -2.60
CA ILE A 367 -6.08 -16.76 -3.90
C ILE A 367 -7.58 -16.61 -3.70
N TYR A 368 -8.16 -17.33 -2.74
CA TYR A 368 -9.58 -17.23 -2.41
C TYR A 368 -9.98 -15.81 -2.00
N LEU A 369 -9.22 -15.15 -1.09
CA LEU A 369 -9.46 -13.77 -0.69
C LEU A 369 -9.40 -12.78 -1.86
N ILE A 370 -8.49 -13.02 -2.79
CA ILE A 370 -8.34 -12.20 -3.99
C ILE A 370 -9.55 -12.36 -4.91
N ILE A 371 -10.11 -13.56 -5.03
CA ILE A 371 -11.22 -13.87 -5.95
C ILE A 371 -12.57 -13.51 -5.34
N GLU A 372 -12.75 -13.66 -4.04
CA GLU A 372 -14.04 -13.59 -3.34
C GLU A 372 -14.88 -12.35 -3.68
N LYS A 373 -14.24 -11.18 -3.75
CA LYS A 373 -14.91 -9.92 -4.07
C LYS A 373 -14.66 -9.44 -5.51
N THR A 374 -14.23 -10.35 -6.38
CA THR A 374 -13.99 -10.00 -7.78
C THR A 374 -15.29 -10.20 -8.57
N GLU A 375 -15.82 -9.09 -9.07
CA GLU A 375 -16.91 -9.08 -10.03
C GLU A 375 -16.44 -9.74 -11.32
N LYS A 376 -17.33 -10.06 -12.23
CA LYS A 376 -17.16 -10.75 -13.53
C LYS A 376 -15.72 -10.93 -14.06
N ASN A 377 -15.40 -12.11 -14.64
CA ASN A 377 -14.12 -12.47 -15.29
C ASN A 377 -12.95 -12.82 -14.34
N ARG A 378 -13.20 -13.64 -13.34
CA ARG A 378 -12.18 -14.12 -12.34
C ARG A 378 -10.93 -14.69 -12.99
N VAL A 379 -11.06 -15.47 -14.08
CA VAL A 379 -9.92 -16.05 -14.81
C VAL A 379 -9.03 -14.95 -15.40
N ARG A 380 -9.61 -13.97 -16.10
CA ARG A 380 -8.86 -12.83 -16.65
C ARG A 380 -8.20 -12.00 -15.55
N PHE A 381 -8.91 -11.79 -14.44
CA PHE A 381 -8.36 -11.08 -13.29
C PHE A 381 -7.12 -11.80 -12.73
N LEU A 382 -7.17 -13.11 -12.57
CA LEU A 382 -6.01 -13.89 -12.10
C LEU A 382 -4.88 -13.90 -13.13
N SER A 383 -5.18 -14.16 -14.41
CA SER A 383 -4.15 -14.29 -15.46
C SER A 383 -3.40 -12.98 -15.68
N TYR A 384 -4.09 -11.86 -15.90
CA TYR A 384 -3.44 -10.57 -16.12
C TYR A 384 -3.00 -9.91 -14.81
N GLY A 385 -3.79 -10.08 -13.74
CA GLY A 385 -3.51 -9.47 -12.45
C GLY A 385 -2.26 -10.04 -11.80
N SER A 386 -1.99 -11.35 -11.92
CA SER A 386 -0.81 -11.99 -11.32
C SER A 386 0.53 -11.41 -11.81
N ILE A 387 0.57 -10.76 -12.97
CA ILE A 387 1.75 -10.03 -13.47
C ILE A 387 2.24 -9.02 -12.43
N ILE A 388 1.32 -8.43 -11.66
CA ILE A 388 1.70 -7.45 -10.63
C ILE A 388 2.54 -8.05 -9.50
N LEU A 389 2.39 -9.34 -9.20
CA LEU A 389 3.18 -10.00 -8.17
C LEU A 389 4.67 -10.03 -8.55
N LEU A 390 4.96 -10.33 -9.82
CA LEU A 390 6.32 -10.26 -10.35
C LEU A 390 6.83 -8.81 -10.35
N VAL A 391 5.99 -7.86 -10.78
CA VAL A 391 6.34 -6.43 -10.77
C VAL A 391 6.64 -5.97 -9.36
N MET A 392 5.82 -6.31 -8.37
CA MET A 392 6.05 -5.95 -6.97
C MET A 392 7.35 -6.53 -6.43
N PHE A 393 7.64 -7.81 -6.73
CA PHE A 393 8.90 -8.44 -6.33
C PHE A 393 10.12 -7.74 -6.94
N LEU A 394 10.15 -7.57 -8.26
CA LEU A 394 11.27 -6.93 -8.96
C LEU A 394 11.44 -5.46 -8.56
N THR A 395 10.35 -4.72 -8.40
CA THR A 395 10.41 -3.32 -7.97
C THR A 395 10.82 -3.16 -6.52
N ALA A 396 10.50 -4.12 -5.65
CA ALA A 396 10.98 -4.13 -4.27
C ALA A 396 12.51 -4.31 -4.21
N ILE A 397 13.04 -5.28 -4.95
CA ILE A 397 14.50 -5.50 -5.04
C ILE A 397 15.19 -4.27 -5.64
N TYR A 398 14.69 -3.76 -6.77
CA TYR A 398 15.23 -2.56 -7.40
C TYR A 398 15.16 -1.34 -6.47
N ALA A 399 14.10 -1.20 -5.68
CA ALA A 399 13.95 -0.11 -4.73
C ALA A 399 15.04 -0.15 -3.65
N VAL A 400 15.35 -1.33 -3.11
CA VAL A 400 16.45 -1.51 -2.13
C VAL A 400 17.79 -1.15 -2.74
N MET A 401 18.09 -1.64 -3.95
CA MET A 401 19.36 -1.35 -4.65
C MET A 401 19.51 0.12 -5.03
N SER A 402 18.41 0.82 -5.23
CA SER A 402 18.36 2.22 -5.69
C SER A 402 17.90 3.22 -4.63
N LEU A 403 18.02 2.88 -3.34
CA LEU A 403 17.62 3.76 -2.23
C LEU A 403 18.36 5.12 -2.25
N ASN A 404 19.57 5.18 -2.78
CA ASN A 404 20.33 6.43 -2.92
C ASN A 404 19.76 7.41 -3.97
N ASN A 405 18.87 6.93 -4.86
CA ASN A 405 18.23 7.70 -5.92
C ASN A 405 16.80 8.11 -5.57
N HIS A 406 16.54 8.42 -4.30
CA HIS A 406 15.20 8.72 -3.78
C HIS A 406 14.72 10.17 -4.01
N ASP A 407 15.57 11.00 -4.59
CA ASP A 407 15.33 12.41 -4.94
C ASP A 407 14.56 12.62 -6.26
N LYS A 408 14.46 11.58 -7.11
CA LYS A 408 13.85 11.69 -8.43
C LYS A 408 12.40 11.20 -8.45
N TRP A 409 11.49 12.06 -8.95
CA TRP A 409 10.10 11.69 -9.22
C TRP A 409 10.02 10.89 -10.54
N LEU A 410 9.63 9.61 -10.47
CA LEU A 410 9.66 8.69 -11.61
C LEU A 410 8.40 8.72 -12.50
N THR A 411 7.30 9.32 -12.05
CA THR A 411 5.98 9.23 -12.71
C THR A 411 5.54 10.52 -13.41
N ARG A 412 6.38 11.55 -13.39
CA ARG A 412 6.18 12.79 -14.14
C ARG A 412 7.08 12.85 -15.35
#